data_dee1226bedee078d4dfa39fbffee86f3
#
_entry.id   dee1226bedee078d4dfa39fbffee86f3
#
_cell.length_a   1.000
_cell.length_b   1.000
_cell.length_c   1.000
_cell.angle_alpha   90.00
_cell.angle_beta   90.00
_cell.angle_gamma   90.00
#
_symmetry.space_group_name_H-M   'P 1'
#
loop_
_entity.id
_entity.type
_entity.pdbx_description
1 polymer ?
#
loop_
_entity_poly.entity_id
_entity_poly.type
_entity_poly.pdbx_seq_one_letter_code
_entity_poly.pdbx_strand_id
1 'polypeptide(L)'
;MNANLSAGPIPVSVAPEVLADIQAEFSREWQRLCDDARRGALAPPSDRRFSGDAWAANASHLLLAHTYLLSARAMQRMVDAAQVSEPMRDRLRFSIMQWVDALSPSNFLALNPDAQQSIVESAGRALNEGLANLLGDVQKGRITQTDESQFEIGRNVATTPGDVVFENKLFQLIQYAPSTATVYERPLVIVPPNINKFYILDLQPENSFVRHAVGQGYTVFLISWRNPVAADTDGVDRATWSDYLDDAVLQALRVASDITKQPQVNALGFCVGGTMLASALALAEARGEHPVASLTLLTSLLDFHDTGILNVFVDEAHALMRDHQLGNGGLMPGRDLATTFSFLRPNELVWNYVVGNYLKGQKPPAFDLLFWNGDSTNLPGPFFSWYFRNTYLENNLKVPGRAQAAGLPLDLTRLRMPVYIFGSREDHIVPWVSAYASTQVLRGPQRFVLGASGHIAGVVNPPAKKRRSYWVADALEQQGQPLPGDPNTWFSQAVEHPGSWWPDWTGWLADHSGKQIKARAKAGNAKYRPIEPAPGRYVKVRAA
;
A
#
# COMPACT_ATOMS: atom_id res chain seq x y z
N MET A 1 22.18 -17.34 28.17
CA MET A 1 22.19 -18.46 27.21
C MET A 1 22.79 -17.94 25.91
N ASN A 2 23.99 -18.39 25.58
CA ASN A 2 24.74 -17.98 24.37
C ASN A 2 24.03 -18.56 23.13
N ALA A 3 23.27 -17.74 22.42
CA ALA A 3 22.81 -18.10 21.09
C ALA A 3 24.03 -18.00 20.15
N ASN A 4 24.49 -19.15 19.68
CA ASN A 4 25.51 -19.27 18.65
C ASN A 4 25.05 -18.57 17.37
N LEU A 5 25.50 -17.35 17.15
CA LEU A 5 25.35 -16.59 15.90
C LEU A 5 26.36 -17.00 14.81
N SER A 6 26.74 -18.26 14.77
CA SER A 6 27.50 -18.84 13.65
C SER A 6 26.57 -19.65 12.74
N ALA A 7 25.63 -18.99 12.10
CA ALA A 7 25.04 -19.57 10.90
C ALA A 7 26.10 -19.47 9.80
N GLY A 8 26.85 -20.56 9.59
CA GLY A 8 27.70 -20.72 8.40
C GLY A 8 26.84 -20.50 7.13
N PRO A 9 27.47 -20.23 5.98
CA PRO A 9 26.75 -20.01 4.73
C PRO A 9 25.80 -21.20 4.51
N ILE A 10 24.50 -20.93 4.38
CA ILE A 10 23.52 -21.97 4.07
C ILE A 10 23.90 -22.53 2.69
N PRO A 11 24.24 -23.81 2.56
CA PRO A 11 24.61 -24.36 1.27
C PRO A 11 23.38 -24.38 0.36
N VAL A 12 23.33 -23.44 -0.60
CA VAL A 12 22.32 -23.46 -1.66
C VAL A 12 22.79 -24.47 -2.70
N SER A 13 22.07 -25.57 -2.84
CA SER A 13 22.37 -26.60 -3.85
C SER A 13 21.20 -26.76 -4.83
N VAL A 14 21.52 -27.10 -6.05
CA VAL A 14 20.57 -27.50 -7.09
C VAL A 14 20.95 -28.91 -7.52
N ALA A 15 19.98 -29.78 -7.75
CA ALA A 15 20.21 -31.14 -8.19
C ALA A 15 21.04 -31.13 -9.51
N PRO A 16 22.11 -31.93 -9.63
CA PRO A 16 23.01 -31.90 -10.79
C PRO A 16 22.27 -32.09 -12.13
N GLU A 17 21.25 -32.93 -12.15
CA GLU A 17 20.44 -33.20 -13.34
C GLU A 17 19.68 -31.96 -13.78
N VAL A 18 19.07 -31.24 -12.83
CA VAL A 18 18.31 -30.01 -13.09
C VAL A 18 19.25 -28.89 -13.55
N LEU A 19 20.43 -28.79 -12.93
CA LEU A 19 21.46 -27.84 -13.36
C LEU A 19 21.91 -28.11 -14.79
N ALA A 20 22.16 -29.38 -15.13
CA ALA A 20 22.52 -29.80 -16.49
C ALA A 20 21.42 -29.46 -17.50
N ASP A 21 20.15 -29.67 -17.16
CA ASP A 21 19.02 -29.32 -18.01
C ASP A 21 18.92 -27.79 -18.24
N ILE A 22 19.09 -26.98 -17.19
CA ILE A 22 19.10 -25.51 -17.31
C ILE A 22 20.26 -25.06 -18.23
N GLN A 23 21.46 -25.63 -18.07
CA GLN A 23 22.61 -25.30 -18.88
C GLN A 23 22.43 -25.74 -20.35
N ALA A 24 21.89 -26.94 -20.58
CA ALA A 24 21.60 -27.42 -21.92
C ALA A 24 20.55 -26.57 -22.65
N GLU A 25 19.50 -26.18 -21.95
CA GLU A 25 18.46 -25.27 -22.50
C GLU A 25 19.06 -23.90 -22.82
N PHE A 26 19.79 -23.30 -21.86
CA PHE A 26 20.47 -22.02 -22.08
C PHE A 26 21.38 -22.08 -23.32
N SER A 27 22.17 -23.13 -23.46
CA SER A 27 23.08 -23.29 -24.58
C SER A 27 22.35 -23.41 -25.92
N ARG A 28 21.27 -24.20 -25.98
CA ARG A 28 20.44 -24.34 -27.18
C ARG A 28 19.77 -23.00 -27.56
N GLU A 29 19.17 -22.28 -26.59
CA GLU A 29 18.53 -21.00 -26.87
C GLU A 29 19.54 -19.93 -27.26
N TRP A 30 20.71 -19.90 -26.60
CA TRP A 30 21.81 -19.01 -26.97
C TRP A 30 22.29 -19.22 -28.41
N GLN A 31 22.51 -20.48 -28.82
CA GLN A 31 22.89 -20.81 -30.21
C GLN A 31 21.83 -20.32 -31.20
N ARG A 32 20.54 -20.56 -30.91
CA ARG A 32 19.43 -20.09 -31.74
C ARG A 32 19.41 -18.56 -31.86
N LEU A 33 19.56 -17.83 -30.73
CA LEU A 33 19.63 -16.37 -30.73
C LEU A 33 20.81 -15.86 -31.59
N CYS A 34 21.97 -16.49 -31.51
CA CYS A 34 23.13 -16.14 -32.34
C CYS A 34 22.87 -16.39 -33.82
N ASP A 35 22.19 -17.50 -34.18
CA ASP A 35 21.87 -17.83 -35.57
C ASP A 35 20.81 -16.88 -36.15
N ASP A 36 19.80 -16.53 -35.33
CA ASP A 36 18.77 -15.55 -35.70
C ASP A 36 19.37 -14.14 -35.85
N ALA A 37 20.31 -13.75 -34.98
CA ALA A 37 21.03 -12.48 -35.11
C ALA A 37 21.82 -12.40 -36.42
N ARG A 38 22.57 -13.48 -36.80
CA ARG A 38 23.32 -13.53 -38.06
C ARG A 38 22.43 -13.45 -39.29
N ARG A 39 21.20 -13.96 -39.20
CA ARG A 39 20.21 -13.94 -40.29
C ARG A 39 19.36 -12.64 -40.31
N GLY A 40 19.52 -11.74 -39.32
CA GLY A 40 18.68 -10.56 -39.17
C GLY A 40 17.23 -10.89 -38.81
N ALA A 41 16.99 -12.05 -38.20
CA ALA A 41 15.67 -12.58 -37.87
C ALA A 41 15.22 -12.33 -36.43
N LEU A 42 16.04 -11.63 -35.60
CA LEU A 42 15.66 -11.29 -34.24
C LEU A 42 14.52 -10.25 -34.23
N ALA A 43 13.41 -10.60 -33.62
CA ALA A 43 12.34 -9.66 -33.32
C ALA A 43 12.61 -8.89 -32.00
N PRO A 44 12.10 -7.66 -31.82
CA PRO A 44 12.17 -6.97 -30.55
C PRO A 44 11.53 -7.81 -29.43
N PRO A 45 12.14 -7.87 -28.23
CA PRO A 45 11.54 -8.57 -27.11
C PRO A 45 10.28 -7.86 -26.61
N SER A 46 9.35 -8.58 -26.02
CA SER A 46 8.12 -8.03 -25.44
C SER A 46 8.35 -7.21 -24.16
N ASP A 47 9.57 -7.24 -23.62
CA ASP A 47 9.93 -6.51 -22.41
C ASP A 47 10.04 -5.00 -22.70
N ARG A 48 9.27 -4.20 -21.94
CA ARG A 48 9.18 -2.75 -22.14
C ARG A 48 10.50 -2.00 -22.02
N ARG A 49 11.46 -2.55 -21.30
CA ARG A 49 12.83 -1.96 -21.16
C ARG A 49 13.56 -1.85 -22.49
N PHE A 50 13.20 -2.68 -23.47
CA PHE A 50 13.84 -2.81 -24.78
C PHE A 50 12.88 -2.50 -25.93
N SER A 51 11.78 -1.78 -25.67
CA SER A 51 10.74 -1.49 -26.66
C SER A 51 11.02 -0.26 -27.54
N GLY A 52 12.09 0.50 -27.27
CA GLY A 52 12.46 1.67 -28.05
C GLY A 52 12.99 1.32 -29.44
N ASP A 53 12.79 2.21 -30.41
CA ASP A 53 13.18 2.00 -31.81
C ASP A 53 14.68 1.77 -31.98
N ALA A 54 15.52 2.41 -31.16
CA ALA A 54 16.97 2.25 -31.22
C ALA A 54 17.44 0.83 -30.82
N TRP A 55 16.70 0.11 -29.98
CA TRP A 55 16.95 -1.30 -29.69
C TRP A 55 16.70 -2.17 -30.93
N ALA A 56 15.63 -1.92 -31.66
CA ALA A 56 15.26 -2.66 -32.85
C ALA A 56 16.15 -2.37 -34.05
N ALA A 57 16.80 -1.20 -34.10
CA ALA A 57 17.60 -0.75 -35.23
C ALA A 57 18.90 -1.56 -35.46
N ASN A 58 19.38 -2.32 -34.45
CA ASN A 58 20.66 -3.02 -34.55
C ASN A 58 20.57 -4.43 -33.94
N ALA A 59 20.96 -5.43 -34.74
CA ALA A 59 20.95 -6.82 -34.31
C ALA A 59 21.81 -7.09 -33.06
N SER A 60 22.88 -6.31 -32.83
CA SER A 60 23.72 -6.44 -31.63
C SER A 60 22.98 -6.00 -30.37
N HIS A 61 22.16 -4.94 -30.45
CA HIS A 61 21.33 -4.48 -29.32
C HIS A 61 20.21 -5.47 -29.02
N LEU A 62 19.56 -6.01 -30.06
CA LEU A 62 18.57 -7.08 -29.91
C LEU A 62 19.17 -8.33 -29.26
N LEU A 63 20.35 -8.75 -29.74
CA LEU A 63 21.07 -9.91 -29.18
C LEU A 63 21.41 -9.67 -27.70
N LEU A 64 21.90 -8.48 -27.35
CA LEU A 64 22.18 -8.11 -25.95
C LEU A 64 20.92 -8.20 -25.08
N ALA A 65 19.80 -7.64 -25.53
CA ALA A 65 18.52 -7.67 -24.79
C ALA A 65 18.03 -9.12 -24.61
N HIS A 66 18.03 -9.93 -25.66
CA HIS A 66 17.63 -11.34 -25.59
C HIS A 66 18.55 -12.17 -24.70
N THR A 67 19.88 -11.95 -24.76
CA THR A 67 20.85 -12.64 -23.92
C THR A 67 20.62 -12.34 -22.44
N TYR A 68 20.41 -11.06 -22.12
CA TYR A 68 20.08 -10.65 -20.77
C TYR A 68 18.78 -11.34 -20.27
N LEU A 69 17.71 -11.34 -21.06
CA LEU A 69 16.44 -11.98 -20.71
C LEU A 69 16.59 -13.51 -20.57
N LEU A 70 17.40 -14.15 -21.43
CA LEU A 70 17.71 -15.57 -21.32
C LEU A 70 18.48 -15.87 -20.02
N SER A 71 19.46 -15.04 -19.68
CA SER A 71 20.24 -15.17 -18.44
C SER A 71 19.36 -14.97 -17.19
N ALA A 72 18.45 -13.98 -17.23
CA ALA A 72 17.48 -13.73 -16.16
C ALA A 72 16.58 -14.95 -15.91
N ARG A 73 16.03 -15.56 -16.97
CA ARG A 73 15.23 -16.79 -16.87
C ARG A 73 16.03 -17.97 -16.30
N ALA A 74 17.27 -18.15 -16.73
CA ALA A 74 18.13 -19.21 -16.23
C ALA A 74 18.41 -19.05 -14.73
N MET A 75 18.71 -17.82 -14.26
CA MET A 75 18.90 -17.52 -12.83
C MET A 75 17.63 -17.78 -12.03
N GLN A 76 16.47 -17.39 -12.52
CA GLN A 76 15.18 -17.66 -11.88
C GLN A 76 14.91 -19.15 -11.73
N ARG A 77 15.14 -19.94 -12.82
CA ARG A 77 15.00 -21.40 -12.77
C ARG A 77 15.96 -22.06 -11.77
N MET A 78 17.19 -21.56 -11.65
CA MET A 78 18.14 -22.06 -10.64
C MET A 78 17.62 -21.84 -9.22
N VAL A 79 17.06 -20.67 -8.93
CA VAL A 79 16.45 -20.37 -7.62
C VAL A 79 15.22 -21.25 -7.35
N ASP A 80 14.35 -21.43 -8.34
CA ASP A 80 13.16 -22.28 -8.20
C ASP A 80 13.52 -23.74 -7.94
N ALA A 81 14.64 -24.21 -8.51
CA ALA A 81 15.18 -25.55 -8.32
C ALA A 81 16.06 -25.69 -7.07
N ALA A 82 16.35 -24.62 -6.34
CA ALA A 82 17.21 -24.65 -5.16
C ALA A 82 16.61 -25.52 -4.05
N GLN A 83 17.43 -26.37 -3.45
CA GLN A 83 17.08 -27.25 -2.34
C GLN A 83 17.17 -26.49 -1.02
N VAL A 84 16.18 -25.63 -0.78
CA VAL A 84 16.07 -24.78 0.42
C VAL A 84 14.63 -24.75 0.90
N SER A 85 14.39 -24.25 2.13
CA SER A 85 13.03 -24.00 2.62
C SER A 85 12.30 -22.93 1.77
N GLU A 86 10.96 -22.99 1.72
CA GLU A 86 10.17 -21.99 0.99
C GLU A 86 10.49 -20.53 1.39
N PRO A 87 10.59 -20.16 2.68
CA PRO A 87 10.95 -18.80 3.05
C PRO A 87 12.33 -18.37 2.54
N MET A 88 13.30 -19.31 2.47
CA MET A 88 14.61 -19.03 1.92
C MET A 88 14.55 -18.90 0.40
N ARG A 89 13.74 -19.72 -0.28
CA ARG A 89 13.54 -19.63 -1.74
C ARG A 89 12.94 -18.30 -2.12
N ASP A 90 11.97 -17.79 -1.38
CA ASP A 90 11.35 -16.47 -1.63
C ASP A 90 12.36 -15.32 -1.44
N ARG A 91 13.23 -15.41 -0.42
CA ARG A 91 14.33 -14.45 -0.25
C ARG A 91 15.34 -14.52 -1.41
N LEU A 92 15.65 -15.71 -1.91
CA LEU A 92 16.51 -15.88 -3.09
C LEU A 92 15.85 -15.33 -4.36
N ARG A 93 14.55 -15.62 -4.57
CA ARG A 93 13.77 -15.05 -5.69
C ARG A 93 13.80 -13.53 -5.67
N PHE A 94 13.54 -12.94 -4.50
CA PHE A 94 13.59 -11.50 -4.32
C PHE A 94 14.99 -10.95 -4.61
N SER A 95 16.04 -11.57 -4.08
CA SER A 95 17.42 -11.14 -4.29
C SER A 95 17.81 -11.21 -5.77
N ILE A 96 17.48 -12.32 -6.45
CA ILE A 96 17.76 -12.46 -7.89
C ILE A 96 16.97 -11.46 -8.71
N MET A 97 15.72 -11.19 -8.38
CA MET A 97 14.92 -10.14 -9.03
C MET A 97 15.63 -8.77 -8.91
N GLN A 98 16.12 -8.41 -7.71
CA GLN A 98 16.86 -7.16 -7.52
C GLN A 98 18.11 -7.09 -8.40
N TRP A 99 18.91 -8.17 -8.43
CA TRP A 99 20.12 -8.24 -9.25
C TRP A 99 19.82 -8.18 -10.75
N VAL A 100 18.84 -8.96 -11.20
CA VAL A 100 18.41 -8.98 -12.61
C VAL A 100 17.96 -7.58 -13.02
N ASP A 101 17.11 -6.93 -12.25
CA ASP A 101 16.60 -5.60 -12.60
C ASP A 101 17.72 -4.54 -12.57
N ALA A 102 18.61 -4.57 -11.58
CA ALA A 102 19.73 -3.64 -11.49
C ALA A 102 20.73 -3.79 -12.65
N LEU A 103 21.00 -5.03 -13.10
CA LEU A 103 21.97 -5.33 -14.15
C LEU A 103 21.37 -5.29 -15.56
N SER A 104 20.14 -4.80 -15.71
CA SER A 104 19.55 -4.64 -17.05
C SER A 104 20.42 -3.74 -17.93
N PRO A 105 20.75 -4.14 -19.17
CA PRO A 105 21.50 -3.29 -20.10
C PRO A 105 20.88 -1.91 -20.31
N SER A 106 19.56 -1.80 -20.16
CA SER A 106 18.85 -0.52 -20.26
C SER A 106 19.27 0.50 -19.21
N ASN A 107 19.81 0.06 -18.07
CA ASN A 107 20.20 0.94 -16.96
C ASN A 107 21.59 1.58 -17.14
N PHE A 108 22.33 1.18 -18.15
CA PHE A 108 23.71 1.63 -18.39
C PHE A 108 23.79 2.45 -19.67
N LEU A 109 24.28 3.69 -19.58
CA LEU A 109 24.41 4.58 -20.73
C LEU A 109 25.18 3.93 -21.90
N ALA A 110 26.25 3.21 -21.61
CA ALA A 110 27.08 2.55 -22.62
C ALA A 110 26.36 1.41 -23.37
N LEU A 111 25.27 0.86 -22.79
CA LEU A 111 24.54 -0.29 -23.32
C LEU A 111 23.10 0.07 -23.76
N ASN A 112 22.63 1.26 -23.43
CA ASN A 112 21.28 1.72 -23.76
C ASN A 112 21.28 2.59 -25.04
N PRO A 113 20.88 2.03 -26.20
CA PRO A 113 20.89 2.76 -27.46
C PRO A 113 19.90 3.92 -27.49
N ASP A 114 18.73 3.82 -26.82
CA ASP A 114 17.77 4.92 -26.72
C ASP A 114 18.33 6.11 -25.93
N ALA A 115 19.09 5.87 -24.87
CA ALA A 115 19.74 6.92 -24.11
C ALA A 115 20.87 7.59 -24.91
N GLN A 116 21.67 6.79 -25.63
CA GLN A 116 22.70 7.31 -26.52
C GLN A 116 22.09 8.16 -27.65
N GLN A 117 21.01 7.69 -28.25
CA GLN A 117 20.27 8.43 -29.29
C GLN A 117 19.74 9.76 -28.73
N SER A 118 19.14 9.76 -27.54
CA SER A 118 18.64 10.98 -26.89
C SER A 118 19.75 12.03 -26.68
N ILE A 119 20.97 11.60 -26.34
CA ILE A 119 22.11 12.51 -26.19
C ILE A 119 22.52 13.10 -27.53
N VAL A 120 22.60 12.27 -28.59
CA VAL A 120 22.99 12.73 -29.93
C VAL A 120 21.95 13.70 -30.48
N GLU A 121 20.67 13.34 -30.44
CA GLU A 121 19.56 14.17 -30.94
C GLU A 121 19.43 15.50 -30.21
N SER A 122 19.73 15.53 -28.91
CA SER A 122 19.70 16.76 -28.11
C SER A 122 21.01 17.55 -28.14
N ALA A 123 22.00 17.15 -28.95
CA ALA A 123 23.34 17.73 -28.98
C ALA A 123 23.99 17.81 -27.57
N GLY A 124 23.84 16.75 -26.79
CA GLY A 124 24.40 16.61 -25.44
C GLY A 124 23.54 17.23 -24.31
N ARG A 125 22.45 17.92 -24.63
CA ARG A 125 21.58 18.54 -23.60
C ARG A 125 21.00 17.50 -22.65
N ALA A 126 20.56 16.35 -23.14
CA ALA A 126 20.01 15.26 -22.33
C ALA A 126 20.98 14.79 -21.23
N LEU A 127 22.29 14.76 -21.52
CA LEU A 127 23.31 14.41 -20.53
C LEU A 127 23.42 15.45 -19.41
N ASN A 128 23.41 16.74 -19.76
CA ASN A 128 23.46 17.83 -18.78
C ASN A 128 22.20 17.87 -17.89
N GLU A 129 21.02 17.70 -18.49
CA GLU A 129 19.75 17.62 -17.78
C GLU A 129 19.70 16.39 -16.88
N GLY A 130 20.18 15.24 -17.35
CA GLY A 130 20.28 14.01 -16.59
C GLY A 130 21.18 14.15 -15.36
N LEU A 131 22.34 14.80 -15.51
CA LEU A 131 23.24 15.07 -14.38
C LEU A 131 22.60 16.05 -13.38
N ALA A 132 21.91 17.09 -13.85
CA ALA A 132 21.19 18.02 -12.99
C ALA A 132 20.07 17.32 -12.20
N ASN A 133 19.30 16.45 -12.86
CA ASN A 133 18.27 15.64 -12.20
C ASN A 133 18.87 14.72 -11.12
N LEU A 134 19.97 14.02 -11.43
CA LEU A 134 20.68 13.16 -10.48
C LEU A 134 21.16 13.96 -9.24
N LEU A 135 21.82 15.10 -9.44
CA LEU A 135 22.29 15.94 -8.35
C LEU A 135 21.14 16.47 -7.49
N GLY A 136 20.02 16.87 -8.12
CA GLY A 136 18.81 17.27 -7.41
C GLY A 136 18.22 16.14 -6.55
N ASP A 137 18.19 14.92 -7.07
CA ASP A 137 17.66 13.77 -6.35
C ASP A 137 18.60 13.30 -5.21
N VAL A 138 19.91 13.41 -5.38
CA VAL A 138 20.89 13.18 -4.32
C VAL A 138 20.67 14.17 -3.15
N GLN A 139 20.40 15.45 -3.46
CA GLN A 139 20.10 16.46 -2.43
C GLN A 139 18.78 16.18 -1.72
N LYS A 140 17.77 15.67 -2.43
CA LYS A 140 16.47 15.27 -1.85
C LYS A 140 16.53 13.93 -1.10
N GLY A 141 17.57 13.12 -1.32
CA GLY A 141 17.72 11.77 -0.76
C GLY A 141 16.73 10.75 -1.34
N ARG A 142 16.12 11.01 -2.52
CA ARG A 142 15.18 10.11 -3.19
C ARG A 142 15.08 10.39 -4.69
N ILE A 143 14.66 9.38 -5.45
CA ILE A 143 14.41 9.50 -6.88
C ILE A 143 13.11 10.25 -7.12
N THR A 144 13.13 11.26 -7.99
CA THR A 144 11.92 11.99 -8.42
C THR A 144 11.12 11.12 -9.39
N GLN A 145 9.90 10.74 -9.00
CA GLN A 145 9.01 9.88 -9.78
C GLN A 145 7.89 10.64 -10.49
N THR A 146 7.70 11.92 -10.16
CA THR A 146 6.66 12.78 -10.74
C THR A 146 7.10 14.24 -10.71
N ASP A 147 6.51 15.10 -11.56
CA ASP A 147 6.69 16.54 -11.43
C ASP A 147 5.91 17.07 -10.22
N GLU A 148 6.61 17.12 -9.06
CA GLU A 148 6.03 17.54 -7.79
C GLU A 148 5.61 19.01 -7.77
N SER A 149 6.16 19.86 -8.67
CA SER A 149 5.83 21.29 -8.74
C SER A 149 4.39 21.55 -9.16
N GLN A 150 3.73 20.54 -9.75
CA GLN A 150 2.34 20.62 -10.19
C GLN A 150 1.33 20.36 -9.06
N PHE A 151 1.79 19.92 -7.88
CA PHE A 151 0.91 19.53 -6.78
C PHE A 151 1.16 20.36 -5.52
N GLU A 152 0.07 20.80 -4.91
CA GLU A 152 0.07 21.53 -3.65
C GLU A 152 -1.10 21.06 -2.78
N ILE A 153 -0.77 20.56 -1.57
CA ILE A 153 -1.77 20.03 -0.62
C ILE A 153 -2.68 21.17 -0.13
N GLY A 154 -3.99 20.98 -0.33
CA GLY A 154 -5.02 21.97 -0.02
C GLY A 154 -5.37 22.90 -1.19
N ARG A 155 -4.64 22.83 -2.33
CA ARG A 155 -4.91 23.63 -3.52
C ARG A 155 -5.43 22.81 -4.69
N ASN A 156 -4.79 21.69 -5.02
CA ASN A 156 -5.18 20.79 -6.11
C ASN A 156 -5.11 19.31 -5.76
N VAL A 157 -4.64 18.97 -4.56
CA VAL A 157 -4.82 17.67 -3.91
C VAL A 157 -5.31 17.91 -2.49
N ALA A 158 -6.10 17.00 -1.92
CA ALA A 158 -6.77 17.15 -0.63
C ALA A 158 -7.65 18.42 -0.56
N THR A 159 -8.52 18.59 -1.56
CA THR A 159 -9.29 19.84 -1.73
C THR A 159 -10.75 19.73 -1.32
N THR A 160 -11.23 18.59 -0.85
CA THR A 160 -12.60 18.45 -0.39
C THR A 160 -12.83 19.39 0.80
N PRO A 161 -13.84 20.30 0.73
CA PRO A 161 -14.06 21.31 1.76
C PRO A 161 -14.44 20.68 3.11
N GLY A 162 -13.96 21.29 4.20
CA GLY A 162 -14.25 20.85 5.56
C GLY A 162 -13.43 21.64 6.57
N ASP A 163 -13.52 21.22 7.83
CA ASP A 163 -12.79 21.82 8.94
C ASP A 163 -12.19 20.75 9.84
N VAL A 164 -11.02 21.03 10.41
CA VAL A 164 -10.46 20.28 11.53
C VAL A 164 -11.28 20.60 12.77
N VAL A 165 -11.91 19.59 13.36
CA VAL A 165 -12.81 19.75 14.52
C VAL A 165 -12.22 19.22 15.83
N PHE A 166 -11.11 18.48 15.75
CA PHE A 166 -10.38 17.96 16.90
C PHE A 166 -8.91 17.77 16.56
N GLU A 167 -8.07 17.90 17.56
CA GLU A 167 -6.63 17.71 17.46
C GLU A 167 -6.04 17.22 18.76
N ASN A 168 -5.06 16.34 18.66
CA ASN A 168 -4.14 15.99 19.73
C ASN A 168 -2.74 15.71 19.16
N LYS A 169 -1.82 15.22 19.98
CA LYS A 169 -0.43 14.94 19.56
C LYS A 169 -0.29 13.88 18.46
N LEU A 170 -1.33 13.07 18.19
CA LEU A 170 -1.27 11.96 17.23
C LEU A 170 -1.97 12.28 15.91
N PHE A 171 -3.05 13.07 15.94
CA PHE A 171 -3.85 13.32 14.75
C PHE A 171 -4.68 14.60 14.82
N GLN A 172 -5.12 15.04 13.64
CA GLN A 172 -6.24 15.97 13.45
C GLN A 172 -7.45 15.19 12.91
N LEU A 173 -8.66 15.52 13.37
CA LEU A 173 -9.90 14.97 12.83
C LEU A 173 -10.56 16.00 11.93
N ILE A 174 -10.67 15.68 10.64
CA ILE A 174 -11.34 16.52 9.65
C ILE A 174 -12.79 16.10 9.56
N GLN A 175 -13.74 17.05 9.67
CA GLN A 175 -15.13 16.90 9.31
C GLN A 175 -15.38 17.59 7.99
N TYR A 176 -15.77 16.85 6.96
CA TYR A 176 -16.03 17.42 5.64
C TYR A 176 -17.38 18.09 5.57
N ALA A 177 -17.46 19.20 4.82
CA ALA A 177 -18.68 19.93 4.60
C ALA A 177 -19.66 19.12 3.74
N PRO A 178 -20.96 19.07 4.08
CA PRO A 178 -21.94 18.34 3.29
C PRO A 178 -22.12 19.02 1.92
N SER A 179 -22.25 18.21 0.87
CA SER A 179 -22.57 18.68 -0.49
C SER A 179 -24.03 18.40 -0.89
N THR A 180 -24.82 17.80 0.00
CA THR A 180 -26.22 17.43 -0.18
C THR A 180 -27.11 18.11 0.87
N ALA A 181 -28.39 18.35 0.55
CA ALA A 181 -29.33 18.97 1.48
C ALA A 181 -29.67 18.08 2.69
N THR A 182 -29.63 16.76 2.47
CA THR A 182 -29.83 15.74 3.50
C THR A 182 -28.62 14.81 3.57
N VAL A 183 -28.37 14.26 4.76
CA VAL A 183 -27.32 13.28 5.01
C VAL A 183 -27.87 12.12 5.83
N TYR A 184 -27.24 10.96 5.77
CA TYR A 184 -27.53 9.88 6.69
C TYR A 184 -27.22 10.29 8.13
N GLU A 185 -28.04 9.85 9.08
CA GLU A 185 -27.89 10.24 10.49
C GLU A 185 -26.61 9.66 11.14
N ARG A 186 -26.19 8.43 10.75
CA ARG A 186 -24.93 7.88 11.18
C ARG A 186 -23.80 8.42 10.33
N PRO A 187 -22.77 9.01 10.94
CA PRO A 187 -21.59 9.49 10.21
C PRO A 187 -20.69 8.34 9.81
N LEU A 188 -19.81 8.59 8.85
CA LEU A 188 -18.70 7.74 8.46
C LEU A 188 -17.39 8.28 9.05
N VAL A 189 -16.66 7.46 9.79
CA VAL A 189 -15.29 7.78 10.25
C VAL A 189 -14.29 6.95 9.47
N ILE A 190 -13.32 7.63 8.84
CA ILE A 190 -12.30 7.00 8.01
C ILE A 190 -10.96 7.01 8.75
N VAL A 191 -10.35 5.83 8.86
CA VAL A 191 -9.01 5.59 9.41
C VAL A 191 -8.08 5.23 8.26
N PRO A 192 -7.34 6.18 7.69
CA PRO A 192 -6.41 5.93 6.59
C PRO A 192 -5.13 5.29 7.10
N PRO A 193 -4.26 4.76 6.21
CA PRO A 193 -2.93 4.34 6.59
C PRO A 193 -2.12 5.50 7.18
N ASN A 194 -1.17 5.17 8.09
CA ASN A 194 -0.28 6.14 8.70
C ASN A 194 1.16 6.06 8.18
N ILE A 195 1.45 5.19 7.21
CA ILE A 195 2.75 5.08 6.53
C ILE A 195 2.91 6.19 5.49
N ASN A 196 1.81 6.56 4.83
CA ASN A 196 1.70 7.70 3.94
C ASN A 196 0.54 8.60 4.38
N LYS A 197 0.40 9.75 3.72
CA LYS A 197 -0.62 10.75 4.06
C LYS A 197 -2.04 10.29 3.69
N PHE A 198 -3.02 10.76 4.43
CA PHE A 198 -4.43 10.42 4.27
C PHE A 198 -4.99 10.75 2.89
N TYR A 199 -4.41 11.73 2.18
CA TYR A 199 -4.99 12.26 0.96
C TYR A 199 -4.95 11.29 -0.25
N ILE A 200 -4.44 10.08 -0.07
CA ILE A 200 -4.73 8.99 -1.01
C ILE A 200 -6.22 8.79 -1.22
N LEU A 201 -7.03 9.07 -0.20
CA LEU A 201 -8.49 9.00 -0.26
C LEU A 201 -9.13 10.34 -0.68
N ASP A 202 -8.34 11.40 -0.85
CA ASP A 202 -8.78 12.73 -1.28
C ASP A 202 -7.73 13.36 -2.21
N LEU A 203 -7.35 12.66 -3.29
CA LEU A 203 -6.36 13.14 -4.26
C LEU A 203 -6.89 14.37 -5.01
N GLN A 204 -7.29 14.21 -6.25
CA GLN A 204 -7.94 15.24 -7.05
C GLN A 204 -9.46 15.05 -7.04
N PRO A 205 -10.27 16.07 -7.34
CA PRO A 205 -11.74 15.99 -7.25
C PRO A 205 -12.36 14.80 -7.98
N GLU A 206 -11.80 14.40 -9.11
CA GLU A 206 -12.30 13.32 -9.96
C GLU A 206 -11.97 11.91 -9.44
N ASN A 207 -11.00 11.78 -8.53
CA ASN A 207 -10.60 10.50 -7.94
C ASN A 207 -10.61 10.51 -6.40
N SER A 208 -11.30 11.48 -5.79
CA SER A 208 -11.49 11.56 -4.34
C SER A 208 -12.59 10.61 -3.86
N PHE A 209 -12.20 9.62 -3.06
CA PHE A 209 -13.14 8.73 -2.37
C PHE A 209 -13.96 9.49 -1.31
N VAL A 210 -13.31 10.41 -0.60
CA VAL A 210 -13.96 11.28 0.38
C VAL A 210 -15.05 12.13 -0.26
N ARG A 211 -14.74 12.80 -1.37
CA ARG A 211 -15.71 13.62 -2.12
C ARG A 211 -16.87 12.77 -2.62
N HIS A 212 -16.59 11.55 -3.07
CA HIS A 212 -17.65 10.61 -3.46
C HIS A 212 -18.57 10.30 -2.27
N ALA A 213 -18.03 9.90 -1.12
CA ALA A 213 -18.83 9.59 0.06
C ALA A 213 -19.67 10.79 0.53
N VAL A 214 -19.09 11.99 0.58
CA VAL A 214 -19.82 13.23 0.90
C VAL A 214 -20.94 13.48 -0.12
N GLY A 215 -20.68 13.26 -1.41
CA GLY A 215 -21.67 13.38 -2.49
C GLY A 215 -22.81 12.36 -2.42
N GLN A 216 -22.60 11.22 -1.76
CA GLN A 216 -23.63 10.22 -1.48
C GLN A 216 -24.43 10.50 -0.20
N GLY A 217 -24.22 11.66 0.43
CA GLY A 217 -24.97 12.08 1.60
C GLY A 217 -24.45 11.54 2.92
N TYR A 218 -23.15 11.26 3.03
CA TYR A 218 -22.53 10.89 4.30
C TYR A 218 -21.90 12.11 4.98
N THR A 219 -22.08 12.23 6.31
CA THR A 219 -21.25 13.11 7.13
C THR A 219 -19.93 12.38 7.37
N VAL A 220 -18.86 12.82 6.70
CA VAL A 220 -17.58 12.14 6.71
C VAL A 220 -16.63 12.82 7.68
N PHE A 221 -16.02 12.00 8.56
CA PHE A 221 -14.89 12.37 9.40
C PHE A 221 -13.68 11.55 8.93
N LEU A 222 -12.48 12.16 8.92
CA LEU A 222 -11.27 11.50 8.50
C LEU A 222 -10.11 11.87 9.44
N ILE A 223 -9.34 10.86 9.86
CA ILE A 223 -8.12 11.03 10.63
C ILE A 223 -7.00 11.51 9.71
N SER A 224 -6.42 12.67 10.01
CA SER A 224 -5.17 13.16 9.44
C SER A 224 -4.05 12.92 10.44
N TRP A 225 -3.25 11.88 10.21
CA TRP A 225 -2.15 11.51 11.10
C TRP A 225 -1.10 12.60 11.16
N ARG A 226 -0.57 12.87 12.36
CA ARG A 226 0.65 13.67 12.50
C ARG A 226 1.82 12.90 11.92
N ASN A 227 2.69 13.61 11.23
CA ASN A 227 4.01 13.12 10.87
C ASN A 227 5.00 13.55 11.95
N PRO A 228 5.45 12.64 12.85
CA PRO A 228 6.43 13.01 13.86
C PRO A 228 7.78 13.30 13.21
N VAL A 229 8.46 14.32 13.71
CA VAL A 229 9.79 14.73 13.25
C VAL A 229 10.77 14.79 14.41
N ALA A 230 12.07 14.70 14.13
CA ALA A 230 13.09 14.67 15.18
C ALA A 230 13.11 15.94 16.08
N ALA A 231 12.55 17.05 15.59
CA ALA A 231 12.42 18.29 16.36
C ALA A 231 11.25 18.31 17.34
N ASP A 232 10.35 17.32 17.30
CA ASP A 232 9.22 17.25 18.24
C ASP A 232 9.71 16.93 19.65
N THR A 233 9.18 17.66 20.64
CA THR A 233 9.59 17.54 22.04
C THR A 233 8.48 17.07 22.98
N ASP A 234 7.30 16.77 22.44
CA ASP A 234 6.10 16.39 23.19
C ASP A 234 5.97 14.86 23.42
N GLY A 235 7.04 14.10 23.12
CA GLY A 235 7.10 12.66 23.34
C GLY A 235 6.30 11.85 22.34
N VAL A 236 5.95 12.41 21.18
CA VAL A 236 5.25 11.68 20.12
C VAL A 236 6.06 10.51 19.58
N ASP A 237 7.39 10.60 19.60
CA ASP A 237 8.33 9.55 19.22
C ASP A 237 8.24 8.28 20.08
N ARG A 238 7.61 8.38 21.26
CA ARG A 238 7.37 7.26 22.20
C ARG A 238 5.96 6.72 22.15
N ALA A 239 5.12 7.24 21.26
CA ALA A 239 3.74 6.76 21.14
C ALA A 239 3.71 5.27 20.75
N THR A 240 2.86 4.52 21.44
CA THR A 240 2.72 3.08 21.30
C THR A 240 1.56 2.73 20.37
N TRP A 241 1.44 1.45 20.00
CA TRP A 241 0.25 0.94 19.33
C TRP A 241 -1.02 1.22 20.15
N SER A 242 -0.95 1.03 21.46
CA SER A 242 -2.08 1.30 22.37
C SER A 242 -2.54 2.75 22.34
N ASP A 243 -1.60 3.72 22.28
CA ASP A 243 -1.93 5.15 22.16
C ASP A 243 -2.66 5.44 20.84
N TYR A 244 -2.22 4.83 19.74
CA TYR A 244 -2.90 4.98 18.45
C TYR A 244 -4.29 4.37 18.45
N LEU A 245 -4.51 3.24 19.15
CA LEU A 245 -5.85 2.65 19.25
C LEU A 245 -6.79 3.51 20.10
N ASP A 246 -6.36 3.93 21.30
CA ASP A 246 -7.22 4.59 22.29
C ASP A 246 -7.31 6.10 22.08
N ASP A 247 -6.13 6.78 22.06
CA ASP A 247 -6.06 8.23 21.99
C ASP A 247 -6.24 8.78 20.57
N ALA A 248 -6.21 7.90 19.55
CA ALA A 248 -6.49 8.33 18.19
C ALA A 248 -7.75 7.66 17.62
N VAL A 249 -7.76 6.36 17.33
CA VAL A 249 -8.89 5.73 16.63
C VAL A 249 -10.17 5.80 17.47
N LEU A 250 -10.17 5.31 18.71
CA LEU A 250 -11.36 5.36 19.56
C LEU A 250 -11.76 6.80 19.90
N GLN A 251 -10.77 7.69 20.09
CA GLN A 251 -11.05 9.11 20.31
C GLN A 251 -11.74 9.76 19.09
N ALA A 252 -11.32 9.44 17.86
CA ALA A 252 -11.97 9.92 16.65
C ALA A 252 -13.43 9.45 16.54
N LEU A 253 -13.69 8.17 16.87
CA LEU A 253 -15.05 7.62 16.92
C LEU A 253 -15.91 8.36 17.97
N ARG A 254 -15.38 8.59 19.19
CA ARG A 254 -16.06 9.34 20.27
C ARG A 254 -16.38 10.78 19.83
N VAL A 255 -15.43 11.49 19.22
CA VAL A 255 -15.63 12.87 18.74
C VAL A 255 -16.73 12.93 17.67
N ALA A 256 -16.70 12.01 16.70
CA ALA A 256 -17.71 11.94 15.65
C ALA A 256 -19.10 11.63 16.21
N SER A 257 -19.19 10.69 17.16
CA SER A 257 -20.41 10.36 17.93
C SER A 257 -20.95 11.57 18.67
N ASP A 258 -20.12 12.27 19.45
CA ASP A 258 -20.49 13.47 20.21
C ASP A 258 -20.98 14.61 19.30
N ILE A 259 -20.32 14.84 18.16
CA ILE A 259 -20.70 15.88 17.21
C ILE A 259 -22.05 15.57 16.59
N THR A 260 -22.26 14.33 16.13
CA THR A 260 -23.48 13.93 15.42
C THR A 260 -24.61 13.51 16.34
N LYS A 261 -24.32 13.27 17.62
CA LYS A 261 -25.24 12.72 18.64
C LYS A 261 -25.76 11.33 18.27
N GLN A 262 -24.94 10.56 17.59
CA GLN A 262 -25.24 9.17 17.27
C GLN A 262 -24.46 8.25 18.22
N PRO A 263 -25.10 7.25 18.83
CA PRO A 263 -24.43 6.34 19.77
C PRO A 263 -23.41 5.43 19.04
N GLN A 264 -23.59 5.24 17.75
CA GLN A 264 -22.72 4.45 16.90
C GLN A 264 -22.46 5.18 15.59
N VAL A 265 -21.27 4.96 15.04
CA VAL A 265 -20.84 5.48 13.73
C VAL A 265 -20.62 4.32 12.76
N ASN A 266 -20.54 4.59 11.47
CA ASN A 266 -19.95 3.68 10.50
C ASN A 266 -18.44 3.95 10.44
N ALA A 267 -17.63 2.92 10.34
CA ALA A 267 -16.19 3.08 10.33
C ALA A 267 -15.55 2.38 9.12
N LEU A 268 -14.56 3.04 8.53
CA LEU A 268 -13.80 2.51 7.41
C LEU A 268 -12.30 2.58 7.73
N GLY A 269 -11.59 1.46 7.55
CA GLY A 269 -10.14 1.40 7.64
C GLY A 269 -9.51 0.99 6.33
N PHE A 270 -8.43 1.66 5.94
CA PHE A 270 -7.68 1.35 4.72
C PHE A 270 -6.27 0.90 5.07
N CYS A 271 -5.85 -0.26 4.51
CA CYS A 271 -4.53 -0.85 4.70
C CYS A 271 -4.22 -1.03 6.22
N VAL A 272 -3.08 -0.56 6.72
CA VAL A 272 -2.76 -0.58 8.16
C VAL A 272 -3.81 0.16 9.00
N GLY A 273 -4.49 1.17 8.45
CA GLY A 273 -5.61 1.83 9.11
C GLY A 273 -6.77 0.86 9.41
N GLY A 274 -7.01 -0.13 8.56
CA GLY A 274 -7.99 -1.19 8.81
C GLY A 274 -7.54 -2.14 9.92
N THR A 275 -6.28 -2.51 9.97
CA THR A 275 -5.70 -3.30 11.07
C THR A 275 -5.79 -2.55 12.41
N MET A 276 -5.46 -1.24 12.41
CA MET A 276 -5.61 -0.39 13.59
C MET A 276 -7.07 -0.27 14.03
N LEU A 277 -7.99 -0.02 13.10
CA LEU A 277 -9.41 0.11 13.38
C LEU A 277 -9.98 -1.19 13.98
N ALA A 278 -9.71 -2.33 13.37
CA ALA A 278 -10.17 -3.62 13.91
C ALA A 278 -9.57 -3.89 15.31
N SER A 279 -8.30 -3.58 15.53
CA SER A 279 -7.64 -3.69 16.84
C SER A 279 -8.27 -2.76 17.88
N ALA A 280 -8.58 -1.51 17.50
CA ALA A 280 -9.24 -0.54 18.37
C ALA A 280 -10.66 -0.99 18.74
N LEU A 281 -11.40 -1.56 17.80
CA LEU A 281 -12.72 -2.12 18.05
C LEU A 281 -12.65 -3.35 18.97
N ALA A 282 -11.63 -4.22 18.82
CA ALA A 282 -11.42 -5.32 19.76
C ALA A 282 -11.08 -4.83 21.17
N LEU A 283 -10.33 -3.72 21.29
CA LEU A 283 -10.07 -3.06 22.57
C LEU A 283 -11.37 -2.48 23.18
N ALA A 284 -12.23 -1.85 22.37
CA ALA A 284 -13.54 -1.37 22.80
C ALA A 284 -14.42 -2.52 23.28
N GLU A 285 -14.50 -3.63 22.53
CA GLU A 285 -15.21 -4.84 22.93
C GLU A 285 -14.71 -5.42 24.26
N ALA A 286 -13.40 -5.39 24.53
CA ALA A 286 -12.83 -5.82 25.80
C ALA A 286 -13.28 -4.93 26.98
N ARG A 287 -13.65 -3.68 26.70
CA ARG A 287 -14.23 -2.70 27.66
C ARG A 287 -15.75 -2.74 27.73
N GLY A 288 -16.41 -3.53 26.90
CA GLY A 288 -17.87 -3.55 26.78
C GLY A 288 -18.45 -2.36 26.01
N GLU A 289 -17.65 -1.70 25.17
CA GLU A 289 -18.05 -0.58 24.33
C GLU A 289 -18.30 -1.04 22.90
N HIS A 290 -19.38 -0.53 22.25
CA HIS A 290 -19.78 -0.92 20.88
C HIS A 290 -19.98 0.34 20.02
N PRO A 291 -18.90 1.10 19.69
CA PRO A 291 -19.02 2.41 19.07
C PRO A 291 -19.39 2.39 17.58
N VAL A 292 -19.38 1.21 16.93
CA VAL A 292 -19.49 1.08 15.48
C VAL A 292 -20.70 0.23 15.09
N ALA A 293 -21.51 0.73 14.13
CA ALA A 293 -22.66 0.03 13.57
C ALA A 293 -22.29 -0.84 12.36
N SER A 294 -21.32 -0.43 11.57
CA SER A 294 -20.76 -1.21 10.45
C SER A 294 -19.27 -0.91 10.25
N LEU A 295 -18.53 -1.91 9.79
CA LEU A 295 -17.09 -1.83 9.53
C LEU A 295 -16.80 -2.05 8.05
N THR A 296 -15.99 -1.19 7.45
CA THR A 296 -15.39 -1.39 6.12
C THR A 296 -13.89 -1.57 6.24
N LEU A 297 -13.36 -2.61 5.63
CA LEU A 297 -11.91 -2.89 5.54
C LEU A 297 -11.49 -2.88 4.08
N LEU A 298 -10.64 -1.94 3.70
CA LEU A 298 -10.10 -1.84 2.34
C LEU A 298 -8.66 -2.34 2.32
N THR A 299 -8.39 -3.40 1.56
CA THR A 299 -7.05 -3.99 1.40
C THR A 299 -6.25 -4.04 2.72
N SER A 300 -6.87 -4.64 3.75
CA SER A 300 -6.33 -4.71 5.12
C SER A 300 -6.05 -6.15 5.52
N LEU A 301 -5.00 -6.36 6.32
CA LEU A 301 -4.68 -7.66 6.92
C LEU A 301 -5.16 -7.74 8.37
N LEU A 302 -5.88 -8.80 8.70
CA LEU A 302 -6.18 -9.25 10.07
C LEU A 302 -5.52 -10.61 10.36
N ASP A 303 -5.17 -11.33 9.33
CA ASP A 303 -4.35 -12.54 9.34
C ASP A 303 -3.10 -12.27 8.50
N PHE A 304 -1.92 -12.36 9.12
CA PHE A 304 -0.62 -12.07 8.51
C PHE A 304 0.14 -13.35 8.15
N HIS A 305 -0.55 -14.48 7.99
CA HIS A 305 0.09 -15.76 7.63
C HIS A 305 0.78 -15.68 6.27
N ASP A 306 0.14 -15.05 5.30
CA ASP A 306 0.71 -14.76 3.98
C ASP A 306 0.69 -13.25 3.74
N THR A 307 1.84 -12.63 3.80
CA THR A 307 2.02 -11.20 3.51
C THR A 307 2.69 -10.96 2.16
N GLY A 308 2.61 -11.95 1.29
CA GLY A 308 3.19 -11.89 -0.05
C GLY A 308 4.70 -11.61 0.00
N ILE A 309 5.15 -10.79 -0.93
CA ILE A 309 6.58 -10.45 -1.05
C ILE A 309 7.16 -9.76 0.19
N LEU A 310 6.34 -9.11 1.03
CA LEU A 310 6.82 -8.47 2.26
C LEU A 310 7.40 -9.48 3.26
N ASN A 311 7.02 -10.76 3.16
CA ASN A 311 7.52 -11.80 4.04
C ASN A 311 9.05 -11.99 3.97
N VAL A 312 9.68 -11.59 2.87
CA VAL A 312 11.16 -11.66 2.71
C VAL A 312 11.92 -10.79 3.70
N PHE A 313 11.27 -9.73 4.23
CA PHE A 313 11.84 -8.80 5.22
C PHE A 313 11.53 -9.19 6.66
N VAL A 314 10.74 -10.25 6.86
CA VAL A 314 10.26 -10.65 8.19
C VAL A 314 11.15 -11.74 8.77
N ASP A 315 11.92 -11.39 9.81
CA ASP A 315 12.68 -12.36 10.62
C ASP A 315 12.94 -11.82 12.04
N GLU A 316 13.25 -12.72 12.95
CA GLU A 316 13.49 -12.41 14.37
C GLU A 316 14.72 -11.51 14.56
N ALA A 317 15.78 -11.70 13.79
CA ALA A 317 17.00 -10.87 13.92
C ALA A 317 16.70 -9.41 13.57
N HIS A 318 15.92 -9.19 12.50
CA HIS A 318 15.47 -7.85 12.12
C HIS A 318 14.57 -7.23 13.19
N ALA A 319 13.63 -8.00 13.72
CA ALA A 319 12.74 -7.55 14.79
C ALA A 319 13.53 -7.13 16.05
N LEU A 320 14.44 -7.98 16.51
CA LEU A 320 15.29 -7.68 17.67
C LEU A 320 16.16 -6.44 17.46
N MET A 321 16.73 -6.29 16.27
CA MET A 321 17.51 -5.09 15.93
C MET A 321 16.63 -3.82 16.00
N ARG A 322 15.43 -3.86 15.44
CA ARG A 322 14.49 -2.72 15.48
C ARG A 322 13.97 -2.45 16.88
N ASP A 323 13.64 -3.48 17.66
CA ASP A 323 13.25 -3.34 19.06
C ASP A 323 14.36 -2.67 19.89
N HIS A 324 15.62 -3.05 19.67
CA HIS A 324 16.75 -2.43 20.36
C HIS A 324 16.93 -0.95 19.97
N GLN A 325 16.74 -0.62 18.68
CA GLN A 325 16.92 0.74 18.16
C GLN A 325 15.76 1.67 18.51
N LEU A 326 14.52 1.17 18.47
CA LEU A 326 13.30 1.97 18.42
C LEU A 326 12.29 1.61 19.53
N GLY A 327 12.44 0.49 20.21
CA GLY A 327 11.42 -0.01 21.15
C GLY A 327 11.14 0.90 22.35
N ASN A 328 12.09 1.76 22.73
CA ASN A 328 11.97 2.71 23.84
C ASN A 328 11.74 4.15 23.38
N GLY A 329 11.60 4.41 22.10
CA GLY A 329 11.44 5.75 21.50
C GLY A 329 12.25 5.92 20.23
N GLY A 330 12.16 7.11 19.64
CA GLY A 330 12.74 7.41 18.34
C GLY A 330 11.76 7.20 17.20
N LEU A 331 12.24 7.38 15.98
CA LEU A 331 11.38 7.34 14.78
C LEU A 331 11.87 6.28 13.80
N MET A 332 10.95 5.46 13.29
CA MET A 332 11.14 4.70 12.07
C MET A 332 11.00 5.66 10.89
N PRO A 333 12.07 5.91 10.12
CA PRO A 333 12.01 6.89 9.03
C PRO A 333 11.04 6.45 7.93
N GLY A 334 10.15 7.36 7.52
CA GLY A 334 9.21 7.08 6.43
C GLY A 334 9.89 6.74 5.11
N ARG A 335 11.07 7.33 4.84
CA ARG A 335 11.87 7.02 3.66
C ARG A 335 12.33 5.57 3.59
N ASP A 336 12.63 4.93 4.74
CA ASP A 336 13.07 3.52 4.77
C ASP A 336 11.91 2.60 4.33
N LEU A 337 10.69 2.89 4.80
CA LEU A 337 9.49 2.20 4.37
C LEU A 337 9.17 2.46 2.89
N ALA A 338 9.23 3.72 2.44
CA ALA A 338 9.01 4.09 1.04
C ALA A 338 10.03 3.41 0.10
N THR A 339 11.30 3.32 0.53
CA THR A 339 12.36 2.62 -0.19
C THR A 339 12.03 1.13 -0.29
N THR A 340 11.65 0.49 0.83
CA THR A 340 11.24 -0.91 0.84
C THR A 340 10.10 -1.17 -0.15
N PHE A 341 9.04 -0.36 -0.13
CA PHE A 341 7.92 -0.49 -1.08
C PHE A 341 8.34 -0.26 -2.53
N SER A 342 9.25 0.68 -2.80
CA SER A 342 9.75 0.93 -4.16
C SER A 342 10.53 -0.27 -4.72
N PHE A 343 11.32 -0.94 -3.88
CA PHE A 343 12.07 -2.13 -4.26
C PHE A 343 11.22 -3.41 -4.38
N LEU A 344 9.93 -3.38 -4.01
CA LEU A 344 9.02 -4.48 -4.36
C LEU A 344 8.75 -4.54 -5.88
N ARG A 345 8.87 -3.40 -6.58
CA ARG A 345 8.72 -3.28 -8.03
C ARG A 345 9.82 -2.40 -8.62
N PRO A 346 11.09 -2.84 -8.57
CA PRO A 346 12.24 -1.96 -8.85
C PRO A 346 12.25 -1.43 -10.28
N ASN A 347 11.83 -2.21 -11.28
CA ASN A 347 11.75 -1.71 -12.66
C ASN A 347 10.74 -0.58 -12.82
N GLU A 348 9.59 -0.65 -12.14
CA GLU A 348 8.51 0.33 -12.28
C GLU A 348 8.76 1.59 -11.45
N LEU A 349 9.34 1.44 -10.26
CA LEU A 349 9.43 2.51 -9.26
C LEU A 349 10.86 3.05 -9.04
N VAL A 350 11.89 2.39 -9.59
CA VAL A 350 13.29 2.78 -9.46
C VAL A 350 13.94 2.92 -10.84
N TRP A 351 14.17 1.81 -11.54
CA TRP A 351 15.01 1.77 -12.73
C TRP A 351 14.42 2.53 -13.91
N ASN A 352 13.10 2.51 -14.09
CA ASN A 352 12.44 3.31 -15.13
C ASN A 352 12.74 4.81 -14.98
N TYR A 353 12.78 5.32 -13.74
CA TYR A 353 13.11 6.72 -13.46
C TYR A 353 14.60 7.00 -13.56
N VAL A 354 15.47 6.05 -13.16
CA VAL A 354 16.91 6.15 -13.40
C VAL A 354 17.19 6.33 -14.89
N VAL A 355 16.60 5.49 -15.73
CA VAL A 355 16.76 5.58 -17.20
C VAL A 355 16.16 6.88 -17.76
N GLY A 356 14.93 7.20 -17.41
CA GLY A 356 14.25 8.38 -17.92
C GLY A 356 14.92 9.68 -17.46
N ASN A 357 15.11 9.83 -16.14
CA ASN A 357 15.57 11.08 -15.56
C ASN A 357 17.06 11.31 -15.76
N TYR A 358 17.90 10.27 -15.54
CA TYR A 358 19.36 10.45 -15.49
C TYR A 358 20.04 10.13 -16.81
N LEU A 359 19.59 9.09 -17.55
CA LEU A 359 20.23 8.74 -18.81
C LEU A 359 19.66 9.49 -20.01
N LYS A 360 18.33 9.76 -20.00
CA LYS A 360 17.63 10.45 -21.09
C LYS A 360 17.36 11.93 -20.80
N GLY A 361 17.68 12.44 -19.60
CA GLY A 361 17.46 13.84 -19.20
C GLY A 361 15.99 14.26 -19.16
N GLN A 362 15.08 13.32 -19.02
CA GLN A 362 13.64 13.57 -19.02
C GLN A 362 13.17 14.03 -17.63
N LYS A 363 12.05 14.77 -17.62
CA LYS A 363 11.29 15.02 -16.38
C LYS A 363 10.07 14.10 -16.38
N PRO A 364 9.78 13.40 -15.28
CA PRO A 364 8.60 12.56 -15.21
C PRO A 364 7.33 13.43 -15.30
N PRO A 365 6.26 12.94 -15.94
CA PRO A 365 4.99 13.65 -16.00
C PRO A 365 4.37 13.81 -14.61
N ALA A 366 3.51 14.83 -14.46
CA ALA A 366 2.74 15.01 -13.24
C ALA A 366 1.73 13.88 -13.06
N PHE A 367 1.82 13.18 -11.92
CA PHE A 367 0.92 12.10 -11.55
C PHE A 367 0.65 12.10 -10.05
N ASP A 368 -0.58 12.36 -9.67
CA ASP A 368 -1.03 12.58 -8.29
C ASP A 368 -0.77 11.39 -7.35
N LEU A 369 -0.95 10.16 -7.84
CA LEU A 369 -0.65 8.95 -7.06
C LEU A 369 0.84 8.85 -6.70
N LEU A 370 1.74 9.22 -7.61
CA LEU A 370 3.18 9.19 -7.36
C LEU A 370 3.62 10.36 -6.48
N PHE A 371 2.94 11.52 -6.59
CA PHE A 371 3.13 12.63 -5.64
C PHE A 371 2.81 12.18 -4.20
N TRP A 372 1.66 11.50 -4.02
CA TRP A 372 1.30 10.92 -2.73
C TRP A 372 2.28 9.82 -2.28
N ASN A 373 2.69 8.94 -3.18
CA ASN A 373 3.62 7.84 -2.87
C ASN A 373 4.97 8.36 -2.35
N GLY A 374 5.43 9.51 -2.86
CA GLY A 374 6.64 10.19 -2.40
C GLY A 374 6.49 10.96 -1.08
N ASP A 375 5.28 11.03 -0.50
CA ASP A 375 5.00 11.78 0.73
C ASP A 375 4.78 10.83 1.92
N SER A 376 5.85 10.13 2.31
CA SER A 376 5.84 9.18 3.42
C SER A 376 5.73 9.86 4.78
N THR A 377 5.43 9.06 5.81
CA THR A 377 5.31 9.49 7.21
C THR A 377 6.26 8.70 8.08
N ASN A 378 6.96 9.38 8.99
CA ASN A 378 7.72 8.70 10.04
C ASN A 378 6.76 8.07 11.04
N LEU A 379 7.17 6.95 11.63
CA LEU A 379 6.39 6.28 12.66
C LEU A 379 7.11 6.29 14.00
N PRO A 380 6.41 6.47 15.14
CA PRO A 380 7.01 6.26 16.45
C PRO A 380 7.58 4.86 16.57
N GLY A 381 8.77 4.76 17.15
CA GLY A 381 9.48 3.49 17.28
C GLY A 381 8.70 2.41 18.01
N PRO A 382 8.14 2.67 19.21
CA PRO A 382 7.35 1.67 19.95
C PRO A 382 6.09 1.23 19.20
N PHE A 383 5.43 2.15 18.47
CA PHE A 383 4.31 1.79 17.58
C PHE A 383 4.75 0.80 16.51
N PHE A 384 5.85 1.10 15.79
CA PHE A 384 6.37 0.26 14.72
C PHE A 384 6.81 -1.12 15.24
N SER A 385 7.56 -1.18 16.36
CA SER A 385 8.03 -2.43 16.96
C SER A 385 6.86 -3.33 17.35
N TRP A 386 5.84 -2.79 18.02
CA TRP A 386 4.65 -3.57 18.37
C TRP A 386 3.93 -4.11 17.13
N TYR A 387 3.71 -3.23 16.14
CA TYR A 387 3.02 -3.58 14.90
C TYR A 387 3.76 -4.69 14.16
N PHE A 388 5.07 -4.50 13.90
CA PHE A 388 5.87 -5.49 13.18
C PHE A 388 5.87 -6.85 13.87
N ARG A 389 6.08 -6.89 15.19
CA ARG A 389 6.15 -8.14 15.95
C ARG A 389 4.82 -8.86 16.04
N ASN A 390 3.74 -8.16 16.44
CA ASN A 390 2.45 -8.80 16.71
C ASN A 390 1.63 -9.11 15.45
N THR A 391 2.04 -8.59 14.31
CA THR A 391 1.38 -8.84 13.01
C THR A 391 2.28 -9.67 12.10
N TYR A 392 3.26 -9.07 11.44
CA TYR A 392 4.10 -9.73 10.44
C TYR A 392 4.90 -10.91 11.00
N LEU A 393 5.55 -10.75 12.16
CA LEU A 393 6.47 -11.77 12.68
C LEU A 393 5.72 -12.94 13.37
N GLU A 394 4.82 -12.62 14.28
CA GLU A 394 4.20 -13.62 15.17
C GLU A 394 2.74 -13.89 14.86
N ASN A 395 2.09 -13.04 14.05
CA ASN A 395 0.66 -13.12 13.71
C ASN A 395 -0.25 -13.25 14.96
N ASN A 396 0.13 -12.57 16.06
CA ASN A 396 -0.57 -12.63 17.33
C ASN A 396 -1.99 -12.07 17.25
N LEU A 397 -2.19 -11.04 16.41
CA LEU A 397 -3.48 -10.36 16.29
C LEU A 397 -4.61 -11.29 15.85
N LYS A 398 -4.31 -12.30 15.03
CA LYS A 398 -5.29 -13.31 14.60
C LYS A 398 -5.79 -14.19 15.74
N VAL A 399 -4.95 -14.43 16.76
CA VAL A 399 -5.23 -15.38 17.82
C VAL A 399 -5.90 -14.66 18.99
N PRO A 400 -7.13 -15.04 19.39
CA PRO A 400 -7.85 -14.40 20.49
C PRO A 400 -7.00 -14.25 21.76
N GLY A 401 -6.85 -13.02 22.24
CA GLY A 401 -6.17 -12.69 23.48
C GLY A 401 -4.64 -12.75 23.46
N ARG A 402 -4.02 -13.17 22.36
CA ARG A 402 -2.55 -13.26 22.26
C ARG A 402 -1.90 -11.89 22.08
N ALA A 403 -2.47 -11.04 21.24
CA ALA A 403 -2.10 -9.63 21.17
C ALA A 403 -2.78 -8.84 22.30
N GLN A 404 -2.08 -7.86 22.86
CA GLN A 404 -2.59 -6.99 23.92
C GLN A 404 -2.40 -5.52 23.55
N ALA A 405 -3.36 -4.68 23.99
CA ALA A 405 -3.25 -3.23 23.93
C ALA A 405 -3.87 -2.60 25.18
N ALA A 406 -3.27 -1.54 25.70
CA ALA A 406 -3.71 -0.86 26.93
C ALA A 406 -3.96 -1.84 28.12
N GLY A 407 -3.15 -2.89 28.23
CA GLY A 407 -3.26 -3.91 29.28
C GLY A 407 -4.43 -4.90 29.11
N LEU A 408 -5.16 -4.85 27.98
CA LEU A 408 -6.29 -5.73 27.71
C LEU A 408 -6.00 -6.65 26.51
N PRO A 409 -6.51 -7.90 26.54
CA PRO A 409 -6.37 -8.83 25.44
C PRO A 409 -7.26 -8.40 24.26
N LEU A 410 -6.71 -8.47 23.04
CA LEU A 410 -7.45 -8.21 21.81
C LEU A 410 -8.05 -9.52 21.27
N ASP A 411 -9.33 -9.49 20.95
CA ASP A 411 -10.04 -10.63 20.36
C ASP A 411 -10.93 -10.15 19.20
N LEU A 412 -10.44 -10.28 17.98
CA LEU A 412 -11.15 -9.89 16.77
C LEU A 412 -12.41 -10.75 16.53
N THR A 413 -12.48 -11.95 17.09
CA THR A 413 -13.66 -12.85 16.94
C THR A 413 -14.88 -12.33 17.69
N ARG A 414 -14.73 -11.34 18.56
CA ARG A 414 -15.84 -10.68 19.27
C ARG A 414 -16.53 -9.60 18.45
N LEU A 415 -15.94 -9.18 17.34
CA LEU A 415 -16.53 -8.20 16.42
C LEU A 415 -17.72 -8.83 15.69
N ARG A 416 -18.94 -8.30 15.93
CA ARG A 416 -20.22 -8.86 15.46
C ARG A 416 -20.98 -7.94 14.50
N MET A 417 -20.53 -6.68 14.34
CA MET A 417 -21.15 -5.75 13.40
C MET A 417 -21.02 -6.28 11.94
N PRO A 418 -21.91 -5.83 11.04
CA PRO A 418 -21.75 -6.07 9.60
C PRO A 418 -20.41 -5.54 9.08
N VAL A 419 -19.74 -6.31 8.22
CA VAL A 419 -18.42 -5.97 7.69
C VAL A 419 -18.41 -6.06 6.16
N TYR A 420 -17.95 -4.99 5.53
CA TYR A 420 -17.60 -4.95 4.10
C TYR A 420 -16.08 -5.07 3.97
N ILE A 421 -15.62 -6.12 3.29
CA ILE A 421 -14.19 -6.39 3.10
C ILE A 421 -13.88 -6.28 1.61
N PHE A 422 -12.95 -5.40 1.27
CA PHE A 422 -12.49 -5.21 -0.10
C PHE A 422 -11.04 -5.68 -0.24
N GLY A 423 -10.80 -6.59 -1.20
CA GLY A 423 -9.47 -7.00 -1.66
C GLY A 423 -9.20 -6.51 -3.09
N SER A 424 -7.95 -6.38 -3.47
CA SER A 424 -7.52 -6.06 -4.83
C SER A 424 -6.80 -7.26 -5.44
N ARG A 425 -7.21 -7.68 -6.65
CA ARG A 425 -6.77 -8.94 -7.27
C ARG A 425 -5.27 -8.99 -7.57
N GLU A 426 -4.69 -7.85 -7.95
CA GLU A 426 -3.28 -7.72 -8.33
C GLU A 426 -2.47 -7.04 -7.22
N ASP A 427 -2.97 -7.11 -5.98
CA ASP A 427 -2.31 -6.51 -4.83
C ASP A 427 -1.09 -7.34 -4.42
N HIS A 428 0.08 -6.71 -4.45
CA HIS A 428 1.36 -7.32 -4.06
C HIS A 428 1.77 -6.97 -2.62
N ILE A 429 1.02 -6.08 -1.94
CA ILE A 429 1.27 -5.66 -0.56
C ILE A 429 0.33 -6.43 0.39
N VAL A 430 -0.95 -6.51 0.01
CA VAL A 430 -1.99 -7.26 0.71
C VAL A 430 -2.58 -8.26 -0.28
N PRO A 431 -2.00 -9.46 -0.43
CA PRO A 431 -2.57 -10.47 -1.31
C PRO A 431 -4.07 -10.64 -1.06
N TRP A 432 -4.87 -10.68 -2.13
CA TRP A 432 -6.33 -10.72 -1.96
C TRP A 432 -6.81 -11.93 -1.16
N VAL A 433 -6.09 -13.05 -1.26
CA VAL A 433 -6.36 -14.26 -0.47
C VAL A 433 -6.18 -13.99 1.03
N SER A 434 -5.25 -13.13 1.40
CA SER A 434 -4.99 -12.72 2.78
C SER A 434 -5.98 -11.66 3.27
N ALA A 435 -6.41 -10.75 2.39
CA ALA A 435 -7.55 -9.88 2.69
C ALA A 435 -8.82 -10.71 2.92
N TYR A 436 -9.05 -11.74 2.09
CA TYR A 436 -10.16 -12.69 2.25
C TYR A 436 -10.06 -13.48 3.56
N ALA A 437 -8.87 -13.84 4.03
CA ALA A 437 -8.68 -14.55 5.29
C ALA A 437 -9.29 -13.81 6.50
N SER A 438 -9.46 -12.48 6.41
CA SER A 438 -10.17 -11.68 7.42
C SER A 438 -11.62 -12.16 7.63
N THR A 439 -12.25 -12.76 6.60
CA THR A 439 -13.60 -13.34 6.70
C THR A 439 -13.65 -14.52 7.67
N GLN A 440 -12.54 -15.22 7.85
CA GLN A 440 -12.44 -16.37 8.75
C GLN A 440 -12.13 -15.95 10.20
N VAL A 441 -11.64 -14.71 10.40
CA VAL A 441 -11.36 -14.12 11.71
C VAL A 441 -12.61 -13.45 12.29
N LEU A 442 -13.30 -12.65 11.49
CA LEU A 442 -14.49 -11.90 11.91
C LEU A 442 -15.74 -12.80 11.97
N ARG A 443 -16.73 -12.44 12.80
CA ARG A 443 -17.91 -13.28 13.08
C ARG A 443 -19.26 -12.62 12.81
N GLY A 444 -19.27 -11.34 12.41
CA GLY A 444 -20.48 -10.64 11.98
C GLY A 444 -20.92 -11.03 10.57
N PRO A 445 -22.06 -10.52 10.08
CA PRO A 445 -22.43 -10.60 8.67
C PRO A 445 -21.35 -9.96 7.79
N GLN A 446 -21.01 -10.60 6.67
CA GLN A 446 -19.87 -10.19 5.86
C GLN A 446 -20.23 -10.10 4.38
N ARG A 447 -19.75 -9.02 3.73
CA ARG A 447 -19.69 -8.89 2.29
C ARG A 447 -18.23 -8.82 1.87
N PHE A 448 -17.78 -9.74 1.02
CA PHE A 448 -16.45 -9.68 0.42
C PHE A 448 -16.53 -9.24 -1.04
N VAL A 449 -15.75 -8.25 -1.40
CA VAL A 449 -15.66 -7.70 -2.76
C VAL A 449 -14.22 -7.72 -3.22
N LEU A 450 -13.98 -8.29 -4.41
CA LEU A 450 -12.66 -8.33 -5.03
C LEU A 450 -12.61 -7.34 -6.19
N GLY A 451 -11.81 -6.29 -6.09
CA GLY A 451 -11.59 -5.34 -7.19
C GLY A 451 -10.44 -5.75 -8.10
N ALA A 452 -10.52 -5.39 -9.36
CA ALA A 452 -9.39 -5.50 -10.29
C ALA A 452 -8.28 -4.49 -9.94
N SER A 453 -7.02 -4.77 -10.38
CA SER A 453 -5.84 -3.92 -10.19
C SER A 453 -5.15 -4.10 -8.83
N GLY A 454 -4.10 -3.27 -8.57
CA GLY A 454 -3.24 -3.36 -7.40
C GLY A 454 -3.74 -2.59 -6.18
N HIS A 455 -2.92 -2.57 -5.12
CA HIS A 455 -3.23 -2.07 -3.79
C HIS A 455 -3.96 -0.71 -3.76
N ILE A 456 -3.36 0.30 -4.35
CA ILE A 456 -3.92 1.65 -4.36
C ILE A 456 -4.91 1.83 -5.51
N ALA A 457 -4.51 1.40 -6.70
CA ALA A 457 -5.31 1.59 -7.90
C ALA A 457 -6.63 0.79 -7.87
N GLY A 458 -6.69 -0.35 -7.20
CA GLY A 458 -7.93 -1.09 -6.96
C GLY A 458 -8.91 -0.32 -6.07
N VAL A 459 -8.40 0.27 -4.99
CA VAL A 459 -9.20 1.08 -4.04
C VAL A 459 -9.65 2.39 -4.68
N VAL A 460 -8.73 3.16 -5.28
CA VAL A 460 -9.02 4.43 -5.94
C VAL A 460 -9.47 4.18 -7.39
N ASN A 461 -10.75 3.79 -7.52
CA ASN A 461 -11.39 3.49 -8.81
C ASN A 461 -12.72 4.24 -8.96
N PRO A 462 -12.69 5.55 -9.25
CA PRO A 462 -13.91 6.37 -9.30
C PRO A 462 -14.87 5.92 -10.42
N PRO A 463 -16.20 5.93 -10.17
CA PRO A 463 -17.22 5.47 -11.13
C PRO A 463 -17.16 6.21 -12.47
N ALA A 464 -16.81 7.49 -12.46
CA ALA A 464 -16.75 8.32 -13.66
C ALA A 464 -15.78 7.81 -14.73
N LYS A 465 -14.71 7.10 -14.33
CA LYS A 465 -13.72 6.54 -15.26
C LYS A 465 -14.22 5.33 -16.03
N LYS A 466 -15.29 4.66 -15.59
CA LYS A 466 -15.89 3.48 -16.26
C LYS A 466 -14.85 2.44 -16.67
N ARG A 467 -13.87 2.19 -15.81
CA ARG A 467 -12.75 1.26 -16.06
C ARG A 467 -12.72 0.19 -15.00
N ARG A 468 -12.05 -0.93 -15.32
CA ARG A 468 -11.87 -2.09 -14.46
C ARG A 468 -13.17 -2.84 -14.20
N SER A 469 -13.12 -3.76 -13.24
CA SER A 469 -14.24 -4.57 -12.80
C SER A 469 -14.06 -4.95 -11.34
N TYR A 470 -15.10 -5.54 -10.75
CA TYR A 470 -15.06 -6.13 -9.42
C TYR A 470 -15.94 -7.39 -9.39
N TRP A 471 -15.69 -8.27 -8.44
CA TRP A 471 -16.39 -9.53 -8.26
C TRP A 471 -17.08 -9.58 -6.91
N VAL A 472 -18.32 -10.11 -6.88
CA VAL A 472 -19.12 -10.35 -5.68
C VAL A 472 -19.81 -11.70 -5.77
N ALA A 473 -20.10 -12.33 -4.63
CA ALA A 473 -20.78 -13.61 -4.54
C ALA A 473 -22.09 -13.47 -3.74
N ASP A 474 -23.02 -12.66 -4.25
CA ASP A 474 -24.30 -12.34 -3.58
C ASP A 474 -25.09 -13.58 -3.15
N ALA A 475 -25.05 -14.67 -3.94
CA ALA A 475 -25.73 -15.91 -3.61
C ALA A 475 -25.20 -16.58 -2.32
N LEU A 476 -23.90 -16.43 -2.02
CA LEU A 476 -23.32 -16.93 -0.77
C LEU A 476 -23.72 -16.06 0.42
N GLU A 477 -23.72 -14.74 0.24
CA GLU A 477 -24.07 -13.78 1.29
C GLU A 477 -25.54 -13.89 1.71
N GLN A 478 -26.45 -14.09 0.75
CA GLN A 478 -27.91 -14.27 0.99
C GLN A 478 -28.24 -15.53 1.78
N GLN A 479 -27.37 -16.54 1.79
CA GLN A 479 -27.57 -17.76 2.58
C GLN A 479 -27.42 -17.54 4.09
N GLY A 480 -26.85 -16.40 4.52
CA GLY A 480 -26.58 -16.09 5.94
C GLY A 480 -25.58 -17.05 6.61
N GLN A 481 -24.88 -17.83 5.81
CA GLN A 481 -23.83 -18.75 6.27
C GLN A 481 -22.46 -18.05 6.21
N PRO A 482 -21.49 -18.50 7.00
CA PRO A 482 -20.12 -18.04 6.87
C PRO A 482 -19.61 -18.26 5.43
N LEU A 483 -18.82 -17.30 4.93
CA LEU A 483 -18.18 -17.43 3.62
C LEU A 483 -17.24 -18.65 3.60
N PRO A 484 -17.05 -19.31 2.43
CA PRO A 484 -16.15 -20.47 2.30
C PRO A 484 -14.76 -20.18 2.88
N GLY A 485 -14.15 -21.20 3.52
CA GLY A 485 -12.80 -21.06 4.07
C GLY A 485 -11.71 -20.91 2.99
N ASP A 486 -11.94 -21.52 1.82
CA ASP A 486 -11.05 -21.39 0.66
C ASP A 486 -11.47 -20.22 -0.23
N PRO A 487 -10.58 -19.23 -0.46
CA PRO A 487 -10.86 -18.09 -1.30
C PRO A 487 -11.15 -18.46 -2.76
N ASN A 488 -10.58 -19.55 -3.29
CA ASN A 488 -10.84 -19.98 -4.66
C ASN A 488 -12.25 -20.54 -4.81
N THR A 489 -12.76 -21.19 -3.79
CA THR A 489 -14.17 -21.64 -3.74
C THR A 489 -15.13 -20.44 -3.78
N TRP A 490 -14.83 -19.37 -3.04
CA TRP A 490 -15.57 -18.11 -3.12
C TRP A 490 -15.47 -17.50 -4.53
N PHE A 491 -14.26 -17.40 -5.09
CA PHE A 491 -14.02 -16.76 -6.38
C PHE A 491 -14.72 -17.51 -7.53
N SER A 492 -14.81 -18.84 -7.46
CA SER A 492 -15.50 -19.66 -8.47
C SER A 492 -17.01 -19.40 -8.55
N GLN A 493 -17.60 -18.83 -7.49
CA GLN A 493 -19.02 -18.48 -7.40
C GLN A 493 -19.27 -16.98 -7.53
N ALA A 494 -18.21 -16.18 -7.62
CA ALA A 494 -18.30 -14.74 -7.73
C ALA A 494 -18.63 -14.32 -9.17
N VAL A 495 -19.47 -13.31 -9.29
CA VAL A 495 -19.89 -12.72 -10.57
C VAL A 495 -19.10 -11.44 -10.80
N GLU A 496 -18.58 -11.27 -12.02
CA GLU A 496 -17.88 -10.07 -12.43
C GLU A 496 -18.86 -8.96 -12.81
N HIS A 497 -18.62 -7.76 -12.27
CA HIS A 497 -19.34 -6.53 -12.59
C HIS A 497 -18.38 -5.51 -13.20
N PRO A 498 -18.72 -4.89 -14.35
CA PRO A 498 -17.87 -3.88 -14.95
C PRO A 498 -17.90 -2.57 -14.18
N GLY A 499 -16.76 -1.88 -14.08
CA GLY A 499 -16.65 -0.54 -13.51
C GLY A 499 -16.15 -0.50 -12.08
N SER A 500 -16.60 0.49 -11.34
CA SER A 500 -16.17 0.79 -9.97
C SER A 500 -16.98 0.02 -8.93
N TRP A 501 -16.32 -0.45 -7.89
CA TRP A 501 -16.94 -1.04 -6.70
C TRP A 501 -17.58 0.00 -5.75
N TRP A 502 -17.26 1.30 -5.90
CA TRP A 502 -17.77 2.35 -5.01
C TRP A 502 -19.30 2.42 -4.92
N PRO A 503 -20.07 2.27 -6.03
CA PRO A 503 -21.53 2.20 -5.97
C PRO A 503 -22.06 1.01 -5.16
N ASP A 504 -21.42 -0.16 -5.26
CA ASP A 504 -21.76 -1.33 -4.48
C ASP A 504 -21.57 -1.07 -2.98
N TRP A 505 -20.40 -0.51 -2.61
CA TRP A 505 -20.10 -0.14 -1.24
C TRP A 505 -21.08 0.91 -0.68
N THR A 506 -21.41 1.95 -1.45
CA THR A 506 -22.34 2.98 -0.98
C THR A 506 -23.75 2.44 -0.80
N GLY A 507 -24.20 1.51 -1.64
CA GLY A 507 -25.45 0.78 -1.45
C GLY A 507 -25.46 -0.03 -0.15
N TRP A 508 -24.43 -0.84 0.07
CA TRP A 508 -24.27 -1.60 1.30
C TRP A 508 -24.20 -0.71 2.55
N LEU A 509 -23.44 0.39 2.48
CA LEU A 509 -23.29 1.31 3.62
C LEU A 509 -24.60 2.01 3.95
N ALA A 510 -25.46 2.32 2.96
CA ALA A 510 -26.74 2.97 3.16
C ALA A 510 -27.66 2.14 4.09
N ASP A 511 -27.66 0.81 3.96
CA ASP A 511 -28.47 -0.10 4.79
C ASP A 511 -28.07 -0.03 6.29
N HIS A 512 -26.86 0.45 6.60
CA HIS A 512 -26.33 0.58 7.95
C HIS A 512 -26.28 2.02 8.46
N SER A 513 -26.76 3.00 7.68
CA SER A 513 -26.58 4.43 7.95
C SER A 513 -27.78 5.14 8.57
N GLY A 514 -28.88 4.41 8.79
CA GLY A 514 -30.11 4.93 9.36
C GLY A 514 -30.87 5.84 8.38
N LYS A 515 -31.71 6.75 8.91
CA LYS A 515 -32.56 7.61 8.08
C LYS A 515 -31.82 8.84 7.56
N GLN A 516 -32.38 9.43 6.52
CA GLN A 516 -31.95 10.75 6.02
C GLN A 516 -32.41 11.86 6.96
N ILE A 517 -31.50 12.76 7.33
CA ILE A 517 -31.75 13.94 8.15
C ILE A 517 -31.22 15.19 7.43
N LYS A 518 -31.66 16.37 7.84
CA LYS A 518 -31.14 17.64 7.30
C LYS A 518 -29.64 17.76 7.56
N ALA A 519 -28.86 18.09 6.52
CA ALA A 519 -27.45 18.32 6.65
C ALA A 519 -27.14 19.47 7.63
N ARG A 520 -26.07 19.31 8.40
CA ARG A 520 -25.59 20.32 9.35
C ARG A 520 -24.86 21.42 8.59
N ALA A 521 -25.27 22.67 8.82
CA ALA A 521 -24.68 23.83 8.14
C ALA A 521 -23.26 24.18 8.66
N LYS A 522 -22.89 23.72 9.86
CA LYS A 522 -21.62 24.03 10.50
C LYS A 522 -20.95 22.75 10.97
N ALA A 523 -19.62 22.70 10.81
CA ALA A 523 -18.80 21.65 11.38
C ALA A 523 -18.72 21.76 12.92
N GLY A 524 -18.44 20.62 13.56
CA GLY A 524 -18.27 20.54 15.00
C GLY A 524 -19.53 20.76 15.83
N ASN A 525 -19.33 21.12 17.09
CA ASN A 525 -20.38 21.48 18.06
C ASN A 525 -19.82 22.46 19.12
N ALA A 526 -20.54 22.71 20.23
CA ALA A 526 -20.07 23.62 21.28
C ALA A 526 -18.76 23.13 21.95
N LYS A 527 -18.56 21.82 22.08
CA LYS A 527 -17.36 21.18 22.67
C LYS A 527 -16.21 21.08 21.67
N TYR A 528 -16.50 20.74 20.41
CA TYR A 528 -15.54 20.53 19.35
C TYR A 528 -15.74 21.59 18.26
N ARG A 529 -15.13 22.75 18.44
CA ARG A 529 -15.22 23.87 17.49
C ARG A 529 -14.23 23.68 16.34
N PRO A 530 -14.54 24.19 15.14
CA PRO A 530 -13.57 24.25 14.06
C PRO A 530 -12.28 24.95 14.51
N ILE A 531 -11.14 24.32 14.21
CA ILE A 531 -9.78 24.79 14.56
C ILE A 531 -9.15 25.51 13.38
N GLU A 532 -9.19 24.87 12.22
CA GLU A 532 -8.66 25.39 10.96
C GLU A 532 -9.35 24.69 9.76
N PRO A 533 -9.33 25.30 8.56
CA PRO A 533 -9.88 24.64 7.36
C PRO A 533 -9.16 23.33 7.00
N ALA A 534 -9.91 22.39 6.39
CA ALA A 534 -9.30 21.22 5.74
C ALA A 534 -8.30 21.67 4.66
N PRO A 535 -7.25 20.91 4.44
CA PRO A 535 -6.90 19.60 5.00
C PRO A 535 -6.15 19.65 6.34
N GLY A 536 -6.06 20.83 6.99
CA GLY A 536 -5.32 21.04 8.21
C GLY A 536 -3.80 21.14 7.98
N ARG A 537 -3.03 21.30 9.06
CA ARG A 537 -1.58 21.51 9.00
C ARG A 537 -0.76 20.21 9.12
N TYR A 538 -1.29 19.17 9.81
CA TYR A 538 -0.52 17.93 10.04
C TYR A 538 -0.13 17.23 8.73
N VAL A 539 -1.04 17.21 7.77
CA VAL A 539 -0.78 16.60 6.46
C VAL A 539 0.33 17.29 5.66
N LYS A 540 0.60 18.59 5.94
CA LYS A 540 1.59 19.40 5.22
C LYS A 540 3.01 19.20 5.73
N VAL A 541 3.20 18.56 6.90
CA VAL A 541 4.54 18.29 7.46
C VAL A 541 5.13 17.09 6.71
N ARG A 542 6.24 17.29 6.01
CA ARG A 542 6.95 16.22 5.31
C ARG A 542 7.89 15.47 6.24
N ALA A 543 8.10 14.18 5.98
CA ALA A 543 9.19 13.43 6.58
C ALA A 543 10.51 13.97 6.03
N ALA A 544 11.44 14.31 6.93
CA ALA A 544 12.77 14.82 6.56
C ALA A 544 13.66 13.67 6.05
#